data_2acb78f1c7898de6a2bdfc7f5b1dd3d3
#
_entry.id   2acb78f1c7898de6a2bdfc7f5b1dd3d3
#
_cell.length_a   1.000
_cell.length_b   1.000
_cell.length_c   1.000
_cell.angle_alpha   90.00
_cell.angle_beta   90.00
_cell.angle_gamma   90.00
#
_symmetry.space_group_name_H-M   'P 1'
#
loop_
_entity.id
_entity.type
_entity.pdbx_description
1 polymer ?
#
loop_
_entity_poly.entity_id
_entity_poly.type
_entity_poly.pdbx_seq_one_letter_code
_entity_poly.pdbx_strand_id
1 'polypeptide(L)'
;MDTQAQHSERDRSSEPDAGSGERSRFSRTRSRLASALSWRRVLAGAFLATVALLLFSSYVVQPFLIPSRSMEPTLQVGDRVLVNKLAYRFGAEPERGDVVVFDGTGSFVREDLDANPLAGLVRGAAASLGLAEPADTDFVKRVVGVGGDRVVCCDQQGRLAVNGTVVDEPYLYPGDTASRVPFDIVVSAGTLWMMGDHRSRSSDSRDHLGSPGGGMVPVERVTGRVDWLGWPPARVGSLSGTGAFGDVRAPGAAHG
;
A
#
# COMPACT_ATOMS: atom_id res chain seq x y z
N MET A 1 32.29 -96.34 42.32
CA MET A 1 31.86 -96.65 40.94
C MET A 1 32.00 -95.38 40.16
N ASP A 2 33.17 -95.18 39.59
CA ASP A 2 33.46 -95.32 38.18
C ASP A 2 32.74 -94.22 37.40
N THR A 3 33.29 -93.47 36.55
CA THR A 3 34.50 -93.56 35.67
C THR A 3 34.75 -92.21 35.03
N GLN A 4 35.94 -91.73 35.07
CA GLN A 4 36.76 -91.11 33.99
C GLN A 4 36.12 -90.73 32.66
N ALA A 5 36.49 -89.57 32.09
CA ALA A 5 37.46 -89.29 31.08
C ALA A 5 37.32 -87.84 30.59
N GLN A 6 38.30 -87.03 30.68
CA GLN A 6 39.46 -86.69 29.81
C GLN A 6 39.10 -86.07 28.45
N HIS A 7 39.84 -84.99 28.16
CA HIS A 7 40.27 -84.34 26.90
C HIS A 7 39.26 -83.40 26.26
N SER A 8 39.62 -82.20 25.73
CA SER A 8 40.87 -81.82 25.05
C SER A 8 40.89 -80.29 24.91
N GLU A 9 42.00 -79.70 25.13
CA GLU A 9 42.40 -78.34 24.63
C GLU A 9 42.08 -78.17 23.16
N ARG A 10 41.64 -76.96 22.79
CA ARG A 10 42.12 -76.29 21.56
C ARG A 10 42.00 -74.74 21.70
N ASP A 11 43.17 -74.24 21.85
CA ASP A 11 43.59 -72.88 21.55
C ASP A 11 43.02 -72.38 20.24
N ARG A 12 42.41 -71.17 20.20
CA ARG A 12 42.24 -70.42 18.97
C ARG A 12 42.37 -68.95 19.29
N SER A 13 43.54 -68.48 18.98
CA SER A 13 43.98 -67.12 18.71
C SER A 13 42.89 -66.12 18.38
N SER A 14 42.89 -64.99 19.12
CA SER A 14 42.26 -63.78 18.89
C SER A 14 42.87 -63.01 17.71
N GLU A 15 42.10 -62.81 16.67
CA GLU A 15 42.38 -61.77 15.67
C GLU A 15 41.77 -60.45 16.10
N PRO A 16 42.46 -59.31 15.94
CA PRO A 16 41.90 -58.01 16.27
C PRO A 16 41.02 -57.51 15.10
N ASP A 17 39.78 -57.24 15.42
CA ASP A 17 38.81 -56.60 14.50
C ASP A 17 39.19 -55.11 14.29
N ALA A 18 39.96 -54.89 13.19
CA ALA A 18 40.32 -53.55 12.72
C ALA A 18 39.40 -53.17 11.56
N GLY A 19 38.16 -52.71 11.90
CA GLY A 19 37.27 -52.37 10.78
C GLY A 19 36.06 -51.48 11.08
N SER A 20 35.77 -51.13 12.34
CA SER A 20 34.53 -50.39 12.68
C SER A 20 34.66 -48.86 12.83
N GLY A 21 35.86 -48.27 12.76
CA GLY A 21 36.10 -46.88 13.01
C GLY A 21 35.93 -45.94 11.81
N GLU A 22 36.07 -46.45 10.61
CA GLU A 22 36.12 -45.61 9.38
C GLU A 22 34.73 -45.33 8.76
N ARG A 23 33.80 -46.25 8.89
CA ARG A 23 32.45 -46.06 8.32
C ARG A 23 31.62 -45.01 9.06
N SER A 24 31.87 -44.75 10.34
CA SER A 24 31.10 -43.76 11.14
C SER A 24 31.50 -42.31 10.88
N ARG A 25 32.72 -42.05 10.42
CA ARG A 25 33.21 -40.72 10.08
C ARG A 25 32.68 -40.22 8.73
N PHE A 26 32.60 -41.09 7.75
CA PHE A 26 32.05 -40.77 6.41
C PHE A 26 30.53 -40.48 6.44
N SER A 27 29.78 -41.13 7.32
CA SER A 27 28.33 -40.90 7.42
C SER A 27 27.99 -39.56 8.04
N ARG A 28 28.77 -39.11 9.03
CA ARG A 28 28.56 -37.79 9.69
C ARG A 28 28.91 -36.60 8.81
N THR A 29 29.89 -36.74 7.92
CA THR A 29 30.28 -35.68 6.97
C THR A 29 29.25 -35.54 5.86
N ARG A 30 28.66 -36.63 5.36
CA ARG A 30 27.58 -36.59 4.36
C ARG A 30 26.29 -35.98 4.89
N SER A 31 25.93 -36.23 6.17
CA SER A 31 24.74 -35.63 6.77
C SER A 31 24.90 -34.10 6.99
N ARG A 32 26.09 -33.65 7.35
CA ARG A 32 26.35 -32.20 7.52
C ARG A 32 26.37 -31.44 6.18
N LEU A 33 26.89 -32.06 5.11
CA LEU A 33 26.86 -31.48 3.76
C LEU A 33 25.44 -31.44 3.19
N ALA A 34 24.65 -32.48 3.41
CA ALA A 34 23.26 -32.53 2.99
C ALA A 34 22.39 -31.50 3.74
N SER A 35 22.61 -31.30 5.05
CA SER A 35 21.91 -30.27 5.83
C SER A 35 22.33 -28.85 5.44
N ALA A 36 23.61 -28.63 5.16
CA ALA A 36 24.10 -27.33 4.68
C ALA A 36 23.54 -26.99 3.29
N LEU A 37 23.37 -28.00 2.42
CA LEU A 37 22.79 -27.81 1.08
C LEU A 37 21.29 -27.53 1.17
N SER A 38 20.57 -28.17 2.11
CA SER A 38 19.16 -27.89 2.37
C SER A 38 18.94 -26.49 2.95
N TRP A 39 19.79 -26.06 3.88
CA TRP A 39 19.73 -24.72 4.46
C TRP A 39 19.96 -23.61 3.41
N ARG A 40 20.94 -23.80 2.52
CA ARG A 40 21.18 -22.88 1.41
C ARG A 40 19.99 -22.77 0.46
N ARG A 41 19.29 -23.88 0.19
CA ARG A 41 18.06 -23.88 -0.62
C ARG A 41 16.92 -23.14 0.09
N VAL A 42 16.77 -23.34 1.40
CA VAL A 42 15.78 -22.62 2.21
C VAL A 42 16.07 -21.10 2.23
N LEU A 43 17.34 -20.72 2.43
CA LEU A 43 17.74 -19.31 2.38
C LEU A 43 17.54 -18.69 0.99
N ALA A 44 17.91 -19.40 -0.06
CA ALA A 44 17.67 -18.94 -1.43
C ALA A 44 16.18 -18.81 -1.74
N GLY A 45 15.36 -19.77 -1.29
CA GLY A 45 13.91 -19.71 -1.44
C GLY A 45 13.30 -18.53 -0.66
N ALA A 46 13.73 -18.30 0.59
CA ALA A 46 13.30 -17.18 1.40
C ALA A 46 13.71 -15.84 0.76
N PHE A 47 14.94 -15.75 0.26
CA PHE A 47 15.41 -14.55 -0.47
C PHE A 47 14.57 -14.27 -1.72
N LEU A 48 14.32 -15.32 -2.53
CA LEU A 48 13.49 -15.17 -3.74
C LEU A 48 12.05 -14.75 -3.40
N ALA A 49 11.47 -15.35 -2.37
CA ALA A 49 10.13 -14.98 -1.89
C ALA A 49 10.08 -13.53 -1.40
N THR A 50 11.10 -13.08 -0.67
CA THR A 50 11.21 -11.69 -0.22
C THR A 50 11.32 -10.73 -1.39
N VAL A 51 12.18 -11.03 -2.37
CA VAL A 51 12.32 -10.22 -3.59
C VAL A 51 10.99 -10.18 -4.37
N ALA A 52 10.33 -11.31 -4.54
CA ALA A 52 9.04 -11.37 -5.21
C ALA A 52 7.96 -10.55 -4.48
N LEU A 53 7.92 -10.61 -3.14
CA LEU A 53 7.00 -9.82 -2.31
C LEU A 53 7.30 -8.32 -2.43
N LEU A 54 8.58 -7.93 -2.40
CA LEU A 54 8.98 -6.54 -2.58
C LEU A 54 8.58 -6.01 -3.97
N LEU A 55 8.81 -6.78 -5.01
CA LEU A 55 8.40 -6.43 -6.36
C LEU A 55 6.88 -6.32 -6.46
N PHE A 56 6.14 -7.28 -5.91
CA PHE A 56 4.68 -7.24 -5.88
C PHE A 56 4.16 -6.00 -5.17
N SER A 57 4.64 -5.71 -3.95
CA SER A 57 4.28 -4.51 -3.20
C SER A 57 4.68 -3.22 -3.92
N SER A 58 5.81 -3.22 -4.61
CA SER A 58 6.27 -2.02 -5.31
C SER A 58 5.44 -1.68 -6.54
N TYR A 59 4.91 -2.69 -7.24
CA TYR A 59 4.27 -2.50 -8.54
C TYR A 59 2.76 -2.77 -8.57
N VAL A 60 2.23 -3.56 -7.64
CA VAL A 60 0.83 -4.02 -7.71
C VAL A 60 -0.01 -3.46 -6.58
N VAL A 61 0.32 -3.82 -5.33
CA VAL A 61 -0.49 -3.45 -4.16
C VAL A 61 0.43 -3.01 -3.04
N GLN A 62 0.15 -1.83 -2.48
CA GLN A 62 0.90 -1.28 -1.36
C GLN A 62 0.00 -1.06 -0.15
N PRO A 63 0.36 -1.59 1.04
CA PRO A 63 -0.36 -1.26 2.27
C PRO A 63 0.00 0.16 2.74
N PHE A 64 -1.02 0.92 3.14
CA PHE A 64 -0.87 2.25 3.75
C PHE A 64 -1.59 2.29 5.10
N LEU A 65 -0.97 2.93 6.08
CA LEU A 65 -1.58 3.28 7.36
C LEU A 65 -2.27 4.63 7.23
N ILE A 66 -3.48 4.75 7.77
CA ILE A 66 -4.22 6.03 7.82
C ILE A 66 -3.88 6.75 9.12
N PRO A 67 -3.11 7.86 9.07
CA PRO A 67 -2.66 8.56 10.28
C PRO A 67 -3.62 9.65 10.73
N SER A 68 -4.54 10.11 9.87
CA SER A 68 -5.35 11.30 10.09
C SER A 68 -6.85 11.05 9.96
N ARG A 69 -7.63 11.98 10.48
CA ARG A 69 -9.11 11.94 10.47
C ARG A 69 -9.75 12.49 9.20
N SER A 70 -8.96 12.93 8.23
CA SER A 70 -9.47 13.68 7.07
C SER A 70 -10.43 12.91 6.17
N MET A 71 -10.42 11.56 6.27
CA MET A 71 -11.27 10.66 5.48
C MET A 71 -12.33 9.95 6.32
N GLU A 72 -12.54 10.33 7.58
CA GLU A 72 -13.68 9.83 8.37
C GLU A 72 -15.01 10.28 7.73
N PRO A 73 -16.05 9.45 7.73
CA PRO A 73 -16.16 8.12 8.35
C PRO A 73 -15.64 6.97 7.46
N THR A 74 -15.31 7.25 6.20
CA THR A 74 -14.90 6.23 5.21
C THR A 74 -13.66 5.48 5.68
N LEU A 75 -12.60 6.20 6.05
CA LEU A 75 -11.38 5.66 6.63
C LEU A 75 -11.14 6.29 8.00
N GLN A 76 -10.72 5.47 8.96
CA GLN A 76 -10.46 5.89 10.35
C GLN A 76 -8.97 5.85 10.66
N VAL A 77 -8.56 6.62 11.66
CA VAL A 77 -7.18 6.57 12.17
C VAL A 77 -6.83 5.16 12.61
N GLY A 78 -5.69 4.65 12.14
CA GLY A 78 -5.22 3.29 12.42
C GLY A 78 -5.68 2.24 11.41
N ASP A 79 -6.57 2.57 10.47
CA ASP A 79 -6.89 1.68 9.37
C ASP A 79 -5.64 1.41 8.52
N ARG A 80 -5.53 0.17 8.03
CA ARG A 80 -4.57 -0.19 7.00
C ARG A 80 -5.32 -0.49 5.72
N VAL A 81 -5.04 0.27 4.70
CA VAL A 81 -5.66 0.13 3.38
C VAL A 81 -4.71 -0.49 2.38
N LEU A 82 -5.25 -1.13 1.37
CA LEU A 82 -4.49 -1.69 0.26
C LEU A 82 -4.71 -0.81 -0.97
N VAL A 83 -3.62 -0.22 -1.43
CA VAL A 83 -3.59 0.70 -2.56
C VAL A 83 -3.22 -0.06 -3.82
N ASN A 84 -4.12 -0.08 -4.78
CA ASN A 84 -3.93 -0.68 -6.10
C ASN A 84 -3.16 0.30 -7.00
N LYS A 85 -1.89 0.02 -7.23
CA LYS A 85 -1.01 0.85 -8.08
C LYS A 85 -1.24 0.62 -9.58
N LEU A 86 -1.96 -0.43 -9.94
CA LEU A 86 -2.31 -0.72 -11.32
C LEU A 86 -3.64 -0.10 -11.75
N ALA A 87 -4.40 0.49 -10.81
CA ALA A 87 -5.74 1.03 -11.08
C ALA A 87 -5.75 2.03 -12.24
N TYR A 88 -4.68 2.83 -12.38
CA TYR A 88 -4.57 3.90 -13.38
C TYR A 88 -3.43 3.64 -14.38
N ARG A 89 -3.04 2.37 -14.50
CA ARG A 89 -2.12 1.95 -15.56
C ARG A 89 -2.92 1.46 -16.77
N PHE A 90 -2.25 1.36 -17.88
CA PHE A 90 -2.84 0.85 -19.14
C PHE A 90 -3.98 1.72 -19.72
N GLY A 91 -3.91 3.03 -19.49
CA GLY A 91 -4.84 4.00 -20.07
C GLY A 91 -6.10 4.27 -19.24
N ALA A 92 -6.19 3.71 -18.03
CA ALA A 92 -7.20 4.12 -17.06
C ALA A 92 -6.75 5.42 -16.35
N GLU A 93 -7.71 6.27 -16.02
CA GLU A 93 -7.49 7.52 -15.29
C GLU A 93 -8.32 7.54 -14.00
N PRO A 94 -7.92 8.36 -12.99
CA PRO A 94 -8.74 8.56 -11.79
C PRO A 94 -10.11 9.13 -12.14
N GLU A 95 -11.15 8.55 -11.52
CA GLU A 95 -12.53 8.95 -11.72
C GLU A 95 -13.05 9.69 -10.48
N ARG A 96 -14.12 10.49 -10.68
CA ARG A 96 -14.81 11.15 -9.58
C ARG A 96 -15.36 10.09 -8.61
N GLY A 97 -15.14 10.33 -7.30
CA GLY A 97 -15.52 9.39 -6.26
C GLY A 97 -14.43 8.41 -5.84
N ASP A 98 -13.38 8.24 -6.62
CA ASP A 98 -12.24 7.41 -6.24
C ASP A 98 -11.56 7.96 -4.98
N VAL A 99 -11.21 7.08 -4.05
CA VAL A 99 -10.31 7.41 -2.94
C VAL A 99 -8.90 7.01 -3.35
N VAL A 100 -8.00 7.98 -3.37
CA VAL A 100 -6.64 7.79 -3.89
C VAL A 100 -5.58 8.18 -2.87
N VAL A 101 -4.43 7.51 -2.96
CA VAL A 101 -3.18 7.94 -2.34
C VAL A 101 -2.37 8.69 -3.38
N PHE A 102 -1.81 9.83 -3.01
CA PHE A 102 -0.99 10.65 -3.89
C PHE A 102 0.12 11.38 -3.13
N ASP A 103 1.20 11.70 -3.83
CA ASP A 103 2.26 12.56 -3.34
C ASP A 103 1.85 14.03 -3.49
N GLY A 104 1.70 14.72 -2.37
CA GLY A 104 1.32 16.14 -2.32
C GLY A 104 2.44 17.12 -2.60
N THR A 105 3.65 16.65 -2.93
CA THR A 105 4.78 17.53 -3.26
C THR A 105 4.46 18.42 -4.45
N GLY A 106 4.69 19.71 -4.30
CA GLY A 106 4.38 20.71 -5.33
C GLY A 106 2.91 21.18 -5.37
N SER A 107 2.00 20.49 -4.64
CA SER A 107 0.58 20.88 -4.54
C SER A 107 0.19 21.27 -3.11
N PHE A 108 0.34 20.34 -2.16
CA PHE A 108 -0.02 20.49 -0.75
C PHE A 108 1.20 20.75 0.13
N VAL A 109 2.37 20.25 -0.27
CA VAL A 109 3.63 20.43 0.42
C VAL A 109 4.64 21.06 -0.53
N ARG A 110 5.48 21.96 0.00
CA ARG A 110 6.59 22.52 -0.77
C ARG A 110 7.65 21.45 -1.02
N GLU A 111 8.27 21.52 -2.18
CA GLU A 111 9.37 20.63 -2.54
C GLU A 111 10.62 21.00 -1.72
N ASP A 112 10.99 20.14 -0.75
CA ASP A 112 12.24 20.27 -0.01
C ASP A 112 13.37 19.59 -0.78
N LEU A 113 14.32 20.40 -1.26
CA LEU A 113 15.47 19.95 -2.08
C LEU A 113 16.56 19.20 -1.28
N ASP A 114 16.43 19.10 0.05
CA ASP A 114 17.51 18.60 0.94
C ASP A 114 17.34 17.12 1.38
N ALA A 115 16.52 16.34 0.70
CA ALA A 115 16.28 14.95 1.08
C ALA A 115 17.48 14.03 0.80
N ASN A 116 17.98 13.33 1.83
CA ASN A 116 19.04 12.34 1.68
C ASN A 116 18.54 11.10 0.88
N PRO A 117 19.10 10.82 -0.31
CA PRO A 117 18.55 9.79 -1.21
C PRO A 117 18.65 8.36 -0.63
N LEU A 118 19.66 8.06 0.18
CA LEU A 118 19.83 6.75 0.81
C LEU A 118 18.77 6.49 1.91
N ALA A 119 18.48 7.50 2.72
CA ALA A 119 17.41 7.40 3.73
C ALA A 119 16.04 7.24 3.06
N GLY A 120 15.82 7.91 1.93
CA GLY A 120 14.62 7.77 1.11
C GLY A 120 14.44 6.35 0.56
N LEU A 121 15.51 5.72 0.06
CA LEU A 121 15.46 4.35 -0.46
C LEU A 121 15.08 3.32 0.62
N VAL A 122 15.71 3.41 1.80
CA VAL A 122 15.43 2.48 2.92
C VAL A 122 14.00 2.67 3.43
N ARG A 123 13.56 3.93 3.59
CA ARG A 123 12.18 4.24 4.01
C ARG A 123 11.17 3.75 2.97
N GLY A 124 11.42 3.96 1.68
CA GLY A 124 10.58 3.48 0.59
C GLY A 124 10.45 1.95 0.57
N ALA A 125 11.54 1.21 0.79
CA ALA A 125 11.50 -0.25 0.91
C ALA A 125 10.69 -0.70 2.15
N ALA A 126 10.86 -0.05 3.29
CA ALA A 126 10.09 -0.34 4.50
C ALA A 126 8.59 0.02 4.32
N ALA A 127 8.28 1.15 3.69
CA ALA A 127 6.91 1.57 3.38
C ALA A 127 6.22 0.62 2.39
N SER A 128 6.95 0.10 1.40
CA SER A 128 6.39 -0.87 0.44
C SER A 128 5.95 -2.19 1.09
N LEU A 129 6.51 -2.50 2.26
CA LEU A 129 6.12 -3.65 3.09
C LEU A 129 5.09 -3.29 4.18
N GLY A 130 4.67 -2.02 4.27
CA GLY A 130 3.78 -1.53 5.33
C GLY A 130 4.44 -1.51 6.71
N LEU A 131 5.77 -1.50 6.78
CA LEU A 131 6.57 -1.49 8.01
C LEU A 131 6.98 -0.08 8.46
N ALA A 132 6.88 0.91 7.55
CA ALA A 132 7.13 2.32 7.87
C ALA A 132 5.82 3.10 7.82
N GLU A 133 5.79 4.21 8.55
CA GLU A 133 4.73 5.22 8.41
C GLU A 133 4.76 5.83 6.99
N PRO A 134 3.60 6.27 6.47
CA PRO A 134 3.53 7.01 5.22
C PRO A 134 4.52 8.18 5.23
N ALA A 135 5.03 8.56 4.07
CA ALA A 135 5.81 9.79 3.96
C ALA A 135 4.94 10.99 4.36
N ASP A 136 5.57 12.03 4.93
CA ASP A 136 4.85 13.27 5.30
C ASP A 136 4.22 13.98 4.08
N THR A 137 4.63 13.56 2.87
CA THR A 137 4.11 14.03 1.59
C THR A 137 2.96 13.18 1.04
N ASP A 138 2.69 11.98 1.62
CA ASP A 138 1.63 11.10 1.16
C ASP A 138 0.29 11.50 1.76
N PHE A 139 -0.68 11.74 0.90
CA PHE A 139 -2.05 12.10 1.27
C PHE A 139 -3.05 11.06 0.76
N VAL A 140 -4.14 10.91 1.51
CA VAL A 140 -5.31 10.14 1.08
C VAL A 140 -6.50 11.07 1.00
N LYS A 141 -7.10 11.21 -0.18
CA LYS A 141 -8.27 12.07 -0.42
C LYS A 141 -9.20 11.43 -1.45
N ARG A 142 -10.41 12.00 -1.56
CA ARG A 142 -11.38 11.65 -2.59
C ARG A 142 -11.24 12.59 -3.79
N VAL A 143 -11.26 12.01 -4.99
CA VAL A 143 -11.36 12.76 -6.25
C VAL A 143 -12.79 13.31 -6.35
N VAL A 144 -12.90 14.62 -6.36
CA VAL A 144 -14.19 15.32 -6.49
C VAL A 144 -14.37 15.90 -7.89
N GLY A 145 -13.26 16.32 -8.51
CA GLY A 145 -13.25 16.82 -9.88
C GLY A 145 -12.05 16.31 -10.66
N VAL A 146 -12.24 16.08 -11.94
CA VAL A 146 -11.20 15.69 -12.91
C VAL A 146 -10.98 16.79 -13.93
N GLY A 147 -9.90 16.69 -14.70
CA GLY A 147 -9.54 17.71 -15.69
C GLY A 147 -10.73 18.12 -16.58
N GLY A 148 -11.00 19.42 -16.68
CA GLY A 148 -12.13 20.01 -17.41
C GLY A 148 -13.42 20.19 -16.60
N ASP A 149 -13.50 19.66 -15.39
CA ASP A 149 -14.66 19.86 -14.52
C ASP A 149 -14.71 21.29 -13.96
N ARG A 150 -15.92 21.83 -13.87
CA ARG A 150 -16.21 22.98 -13.04
C ARG A 150 -16.81 22.51 -11.72
N VAL A 151 -16.13 22.80 -10.62
CA VAL A 151 -16.56 22.41 -9.27
C VAL A 151 -16.94 23.70 -8.52
N VAL A 152 -18.18 23.73 -8.05
CA VAL A 152 -18.74 24.93 -7.38
C VAL A 152 -19.24 24.55 -6.00
N CYS A 153 -18.86 25.27 -5.00
CA CYS A 153 -19.47 25.23 -3.68
C CYS A 153 -20.00 26.60 -3.29
N CYS A 154 -21.20 26.72 -2.81
CA CYS A 154 -22.19 25.69 -2.63
C CYS A 154 -23.53 26.21 -3.17
N ASP A 155 -24.47 25.31 -3.40
CA ASP A 155 -25.84 25.72 -3.67
C ASP A 155 -26.51 26.30 -2.42
N GLN A 156 -27.80 26.71 -2.52
CA GLN A 156 -28.53 27.30 -1.39
C GLN A 156 -28.70 26.33 -0.21
N GLN A 157 -28.55 25.06 -0.41
CA GLN A 157 -28.62 24.00 0.60
C GLN A 157 -27.22 23.58 1.13
N GLY A 158 -26.16 24.24 0.70
CA GLY A 158 -24.79 23.95 1.12
C GLY A 158 -24.19 22.74 0.44
N ARG A 159 -24.74 22.28 -0.71
CA ARG A 159 -24.26 21.11 -1.44
C ARG A 159 -23.27 21.51 -2.55
N LEU A 160 -22.40 20.59 -2.89
CA LEU A 160 -21.46 20.72 -3.98
C LEU A 160 -22.17 20.54 -5.34
N ALA A 161 -21.71 21.26 -6.36
CA ALA A 161 -22.14 21.04 -7.74
C ALA A 161 -20.90 20.81 -8.62
N VAL A 162 -20.98 19.82 -9.50
CA VAL A 162 -19.97 19.50 -10.51
C VAL A 162 -20.61 19.56 -11.89
N ASN A 163 -20.08 20.38 -12.78
CA ASN A 163 -20.63 20.65 -14.12
C ASN A 163 -22.12 21.05 -14.10
N GLY A 164 -22.52 21.78 -13.07
CA GLY A 164 -23.91 22.23 -12.86
C GLY A 164 -24.83 21.15 -12.27
N THR A 165 -24.35 19.93 -12.06
CA THR A 165 -25.11 18.86 -11.39
C THR A 165 -24.81 18.89 -9.90
N VAL A 166 -25.85 19.00 -9.06
CA VAL A 166 -25.71 18.93 -7.61
C VAL A 166 -25.34 17.51 -7.21
N VAL A 167 -24.33 17.34 -6.37
CA VAL A 167 -23.83 16.07 -5.89
C VAL A 167 -24.38 15.80 -4.50
N ASP A 168 -25.03 14.65 -4.33
CA ASP A 168 -25.37 14.15 -3.00
C ASP A 168 -24.19 13.34 -2.46
N GLU A 169 -23.67 13.73 -1.31
CA GLU A 169 -22.41 13.22 -0.76
C GLU A 169 -22.64 12.40 0.52
N PRO A 170 -23.14 11.13 0.41
CA PRO A 170 -23.48 10.31 1.58
C PRO A 170 -22.25 9.88 2.41
N TYR A 171 -21.07 10.09 1.88
CA TYR A 171 -19.79 9.76 2.52
C TYR A 171 -19.27 10.88 3.43
N LEU A 172 -19.92 12.03 3.47
CA LEU A 172 -19.51 13.12 4.37
C LEU A 172 -19.59 12.71 5.83
N TYR A 173 -18.66 13.27 6.62
CA TYR A 173 -18.73 13.11 8.08
C TYR A 173 -20.04 13.72 8.59
N PRO A 174 -20.77 13.02 9.48
CA PRO A 174 -22.04 13.50 9.99
C PRO A 174 -21.93 14.89 10.62
N GLY A 175 -22.73 15.82 10.12
CA GLY A 175 -22.76 17.23 10.56
C GLY A 175 -21.81 18.14 9.78
N ASP A 176 -21.00 17.62 8.87
CA ASP A 176 -20.23 18.45 7.95
C ASP A 176 -21.09 18.97 6.79
N THR A 177 -20.72 20.12 6.26
CA THR A 177 -21.19 20.67 4.99
C THR A 177 -20.15 20.45 3.91
N ALA A 178 -20.53 20.57 2.64
CA ALA A 178 -19.61 20.38 1.51
C ALA A 178 -18.36 21.28 1.59
N SER A 179 -18.52 22.55 1.99
CA SER A 179 -17.42 23.44 2.34
C SER A 179 -17.93 24.61 3.17
N ARG A 180 -17.06 25.14 4.04
CA ARG A 180 -17.30 26.40 4.76
C ARG A 180 -16.90 27.63 3.95
N VAL A 181 -16.03 27.44 2.97
CA VAL A 181 -15.54 28.48 2.09
C VAL A 181 -16.14 28.25 0.71
N PRO A 182 -16.85 29.25 0.15
CA PRO A 182 -17.37 29.16 -1.21
C PRO A 182 -16.19 29.16 -2.20
N PHE A 183 -16.31 28.40 -3.26
CA PHE A 183 -15.37 28.39 -4.37
C PHE A 183 -16.06 28.04 -5.68
N ASP A 184 -15.48 28.48 -6.77
CA ASP A 184 -15.89 28.18 -8.14
C ASP A 184 -14.61 28.03 -8.97
N ILE A 185 -14.27 26.79 -9.32
CA ILE A 185 -13.01 26.46 -9.97
C ILE A 185 -13.26 25.59 -11.19
N VAL A 186 -12.37 25.72 -12.16
CA VAL A 186 -12.27 24.77 -13.26
C VAL A 186 -11.00 23.96 -13.08
N VAL A 187 -11.14 22.65 -13.04
CA VAL A 187 -10.01 21.73 -12.87
C VAL A 187 -9.19 21.73 -14.15
N SER A 188 -7.91 22.03 -14.05
CA SER A 188 -7.00 22.04 -15.20
C SER A 188 -6.84 20.64 -15.80
N ALA A 189 -6.62 20.56 -17.12
CA ALA A 189 -6.36 19.29 -17.78
C ALA A 189 -5.16 18.57 -17.13
N GLY A 190 -5.26 17.25 -16.94
CA GLY A 190 -4.22 16.45 -16.31
C GLY A 190 -4.08 16.63 -14.80
N THR A 191 -5.04 17.32 -14.15
CA THR A 191 -5.07 17.51 -12.69
C THR A 191 -6.37 17.05 -12.10
N LEU A 192 -6.40 16.95 -10.75
CA LEU A 192 -7.52 16.49 -9.94
C LEU A 192 -7.82 17.50 -8.83
N TRP A 193 -9.10 17.64 -8.50
CA TRP A 193 -9.58 18.37 -7.33
C TRP A 193 -9.88 17.36 -6.24
N MET A 194 -9.11 17.44 -5.16
CA MET A 194 -9.12 16.48 -4.07
C MET A 194 -9.80 17.08 -2.83
N MET A 195 -10.68 16.31 -2.20
CA MET A 195 -11.30 16.71 -0.93
C MET A 195 -11.35 15.54 0.05
N GLY A 196 -11.26 15.83 1.34
CA GLY A 196 -11.46 14.82 2.37
C GLY A 196 -12.94 14.62 2.67
N ASP A 197 -13.33 13.45 3.14
CA ASP A 197 -14.70 13.13 3.53
C ASP A 197 -15.09 13.83 4.84
N HIS A 198 -14.12 14.07 5.73
CA HIS A 198 -14.29 14.89 6.93
C HIS A 198 -13.92 16.33 6.60
N ARG A 199 -14.80 17.03 5.92
CA ARG A 199 -14.61 18.38 5.36
C ARG A 199 -14.03 19.38 6.32
N SER A 200 -14.48 19.35 7.58
CA SER A 200 -14.05 20.29 8.63
C SER A 200 -12.68 19.97 9.23
N ARG A 201 -12.13 18.76 8.96
CA ARG A 201 -10.81 18.29 9.44
C ARG A 201 -9.88 17.86 8.33
N SER A 202 -10.12 18.27 7.12
CA SER A 202 -9.29 17.96 5.96
C SER A 202 -8.57 19.20 5.48
N SER A 203 -7.25 19.18 5.49
CA SER A 203 -6.46 20.06 4.64
C SER A 203 -6.40 19.41 3.25
N ASP A 204 -6.96 20.09 2.26
CA ASP A 204 -7.14 19.56 0.91
C ASP A 204 -7.10 20.68 -0.15
N SER A 205 -7.53 20.41 -1.37
CA SER A 205 -7.46 21.38 -2.48
C SER A 205 -8.01 22.76 -2.14
N ARG A 206 -9.01 22.82 -1.25
CA ARG A 206 -9.64 24.09 -0.83
C ARG A 206 -8.67 25.00 -0.06
N ASP A 207 -7.82 24.41 0.78
CA ASP A 207 -6.87 25.16 1.61
C ASP A 207 -5.63 25.58 0.83
N HIS A 208 -5.41 24.97 -0.33
CA HIS A 208 -4.25 25.20 -1.21
C HIS A 208 -4.56 26.04 -2.45
N LEU A 209 -5.74 26.68 -2.53
CA LEU A 209 -6.11 27.56 -3.65
C LEU A 209 -5.09 28.67 -3.92
N GLY A 210 -4.44 29.18 -2.87
CA GLY A 210 -3.38 30.20 -2.99
C GLY A 210 -1.98 29.63 -3.25
N SER A 211 -1.81 28.31 -3.34
CA SER A 211 -0.53 27.66 -3.60
C SER A 211 -0.26 27.58 -5.12
N PRO A 212 1.00 27.35 -5.53
CA PRO A 212 1.30 27.02 -6.94
C PRO A 212 0.44 25.84 -7.41
N GLY A 213 -0.20 25.95 -8.57
CA GLY A 213 -1.16 24.95 -9.06
C GLY A 213 -2.59 25.09 -8.54
N GLY A 214 -2.89 26.08 -7.67
CA GLY A 214 -4.25 26.37 -7.20
C GLY A 214 -4.90 25.23 -6.42
N GLY A 215 -4.10 24.44 -5.70
CA GLY A 215 -4.56 23.29 -4.92
C GLY A 215 -4.91 22.05 -5.75
N MET A 216 -4.67 22.09 -7.07
CA MET A 216 -4.89 20.94 -7.95
C MET A 216 -3.72 19.98 -7.87
N VAL A 217 -4.01 18.68 -7.94
CA VAL A 217 -3.00 17.60 -7.87
C VAL A 217 -2.82 17.00 -9.25
N PRO A 218 -1.59 16.98 -9.80
CA PRO A 218 -1.32 16.32 -11.08
C PRO A 218 -1.64 14.82 -11.01
N VAL A 219 -2.26 14.28 -12.06
CA VAL A 219 -2.63 12.86 -12.16
C VAL A 219 -1.41 11.95 -11.99
N GLU A 220 -0.25 12.38 -12.48
CA GLU A 220 1.02 11.66 -12.37
C GLU A 220 1.54 11.51 -10.92
N ARG A 221 1.07 12.33 -9.99
CA ARG A 221 1.37 12.24 -8.56
C ARG A 221 0.50 11.21 -7.82
N VAL A 222 -0.49 10.63 -8.49
CA VAL A 222 -1.34 9.61 -7.88
C VAL A 222 -0.58 8.28 -7.81
N THR A 223 -0.38 7.79 -6.59
CA THR A 223 0.27 6.51 -6.29
C THR A 223 -0.63 5.33 -6.68
N GLY A 224 -1.94 5.46 -6.41
CA GLY A 224 -2.93 4.44 -6.74
C GLY A 224 -4.26 4.64 -6.04
N ARG A 225 -5.21 3.75 -6.32
CA ARG A 225 -6.56 3.77 -5.75
C ARG A 225 -6.63 2.89 -4.49
N VAL A 226 -7.35 3.35 -3.49
CA VAL A 226 -7.67 2.55 -2.31
C VAL A 226 -8.83 1.61 -2.63
N ASP A 227 -8.53 0.35 -2.89
CA ASP A 227 -9.55 -0.65 -3.25
C ASP A 227 -10.05 -1.45 -2.05
N TRP A 228 -9.24 -1.60 -1.00
CA TRP A 228 -9.54 -2.46 0.14
C TRP A 228 -9.08 -1.86 1.46
N LEU A 229 -9.90 -2.09 2.49
CA LEU A 229 -9.53 -1.91 3.88
C LEU A 229 -9.09 -3.28 4.41
N GLY A 230 -7.81 -3.42 4.78
CA GLY A 230 -7.19 -4.69 5.18
C GLY A 230 -7.10 -4.89 6.69
N TRP A 231 -7.22 -3.83 7.49
CA TRP A 231 -7.18 -3.86 8.95
C TRP A 231 -7.90 -2.64 9.53
N PRO A 232 -8.59 -2.73 10.66
CA PRO A 232 -8.72 -3.87 11.57
C PRO A 232 -9.69 -4.95 11.05
N PRO A 233 -9.65 -6.19 11.60
CA PRO A 233 -10.48 -7.30 11.11
C PRO A 233 -11.98 -7.02 11.07
N ALA A 234 -12.48 -6.21 12.00
CA ALA A 234 -13.89 -5.81 12.06
C ALA A 234 -14.34 -4.89 10.90
N ARG A 235 -13.38 -4.32 10.16
CA ARG A 235 -13.63 -3.37 9.07
C ARG A 235 -13.10 -3.84 7.71
N VAL A 236 -12.56 -5.05 7.64
CA VAL A 236 -12.04 -5.61 6.37
C VAL A 236 -13.14 -5.64 5.32
N GLY A 237 -12.85 -5.08 4.15
CA GLY A 237 -13.79 -5.04 3.06
C GLY A 237 -13.28 -4.26 1.85
N SER A 238 -14.00 -4.35 0.75
CA SER A 238 -13.72 -3.52 -0.43
C SER A 238 -14.19 -2.07 -0.18
N LEU A 239 -13.37 -1.13 -0.59
CA LEU A 239 -13.77 0.27 -0.66
C LEU A 239 -14.41 0.49 -2.03
N SER A 240 -15.72 0.32 -2.10
CA SER A 240 -16.46 0.59 -3.33
C SER A 240 -16.45 2.09 -3.61
N GLY A 241 -16.29 2.47 -4.88
CA GLY A 241 -16.51 3.83 -5.32
C GLY A 241 -17.92 4.30 -4.92
N THR A 242 -18.07 5.59 -4.63
CA THR A 242 -19.40 6.16 -4.37
C THR A 242 -20.17 6.34 -5.69
N GLY A 243 -21.45 6.02 -5.70
CA GLY A 243 -22.34 6.35 -6.81
C GLY A 243 -22.74 7.83 -6.91
N ALA A 244 -22.23 8.67 -5.98
CA ALA A 244 -22.62 10.08 -5.85
C ALA A 244 -22.41 10.93 -7.12
N PHE A 245 -21.45 10.54 -7.97
CA PHE A 245 -21.09 11.26 -9.19
C PHE A 245 -21.69 10.64 -10.46
N GLY A 246 -22.54 9.61 -10.35
CA GLY A 246 -23.08 8.88 -11.51
C GLY A 246 -23.87 9.75 -12.50
N ASP A 247 -24.56 10.77 -11.99
CA ASP A 247 -25.37 11.69 -12.78
C ASP A 247 -24.60 12.93 -13.27
N VAL A 248 -23.33 13.06 -12.85
CA VAL A 248 -22.50 14.21 -13.23
C VAL A 248 -22.10 14.08 -14.70
N ARG A 249 -22.45 15.09 -15.49
CA ARG A 249 -22.10 15.15 -16.92
C ARG A 249 -20.57 15.07 -17.11
N ALA A 250 -20.17 14.55 -18.26
CA ALA A 250 -18.77 14.61 -18.67
C ALA A 250 -18.28 16.06 -18.66
N PRO A 251 -16.96 16.30 -18.44
CA PRO A 251 -16.40 17.62 -18.53
C PRO A 251 -16.79 18.25 -19.86
N GLY A 252 -17.30 19.50 -19.82
CA GLY A 252 -17.56 20.23 -21.08
C GLY A 252 -16.27 20.35 -21.84
N ALA A 253 -16.32 20.15 -23.16
CA ALA A 253 -15.20 20.53 -24.01
C ALA A 253 -14.84 21.98 -23.65
N ALA A 254 -13.56 22.21 -23.33
CA ALA A 254 -13.08 23.52 -22.92
C ALA A 254 -13.59 24.56 -23.91
N HIS A 255 -14.41 25.48 -23.46
CA HIS A 255 -14.74 26.67 -24.23
C HIS A 255 -13.43 27.46 -24.33
N GLY A 256 -12.74 27.28 -25.47
CA GLY A 256 -11.57 28.04 -25.88
C GLY A 256 -11.92 29.51 -26.11
#